data_6cdb06c31c3f47ab4edd8a1d4e463926
#
_entry.id   6cdb06c31c3f47ab4edd8a1d4e463926
#
_cell.length_a   1.000
_cell.length_b   1.000
_cell.length_c   1.000
_cell.angle_alpha   90.00
_cell.angle_beta   90.00
_cell.angle_gamma   90.00
#
_symmetry.space_group_name_H-M   'P 1'
#
loop_
_entity.id
_entity.type
_entity.pdbx_description
1 polymer ?
#
loop_
_entity_poly.entity_id
_entity_poly.type
_entity_poly.pdbx_seq_one_letter_code
_entity_poly.pdbx_strand_id
1 'polypeptide(L)'
;MHTLKNDVLTVEVSEHGAELHSIRKGATEYLWQADPKFWARHSPVLFPIVGSVWDKLYRVDGKVYELGQHGFARDMDFVKVEGNDTEVFYRLESNDETLKKYPWPFRLEIGYKLKGNAIEVIWRGYNPGTEEMYFQIGAHPAFYYPDYDPETDERGYFSFDRSEGLECIRIMEKGCVDAVTKYPLEIPQDGLLPLRKDTFDVIDTIMLQDSQIARVTLHRNDGTPWLSLKFTAPVVGLWAPPTKNAPFICIEPWYGRCDRAGYTGDYRQKDWVNRLEPGKEFEGIYTIEIA
;
A
#
# COMPACT_ATOMS: atom_id res chain seq x y z
N MET A 1 4.04 -4.09 -20.35
CA MET A 1 2.64 -4.26 -19.86
C MET A 1 2.19 -5.69 -20.12
N HIS A 2 1.62 -6.37 -19.14
CA HIS A 2 1.06 -7.72 -19.26
C HIS A 2 -0.42 -7.68 -18.88
N THR A 3 -1.27 -8.36 -19.67
CA THR A 3 -2.70 -8.42 -19.45
C THR A 3 -3.07 -9.78 -18.86
N LEU A 4 -3.70 -9.77 -17.69
CA LEU A 4 -4.38 -10.92 -17.10
C LEU A 4 -5.86 -10.83 -17.41
N LYS A 5 -6.51 -11.95 -17.72
CA LYS A 5 -7.91 -11.98 -18.07
C LYS A 5 -8.57 -13.31 -17.66
N ASN A 6 -9.77 -13.21 -17.11
CA ASN A 6 -10.69 -14.31 -16.93
C ASN A 6 -12.11 -13.90 -17.40
N ASP A 7 -13.13 -14.68 -17.10
CA ASP A 7 -14.53 -14.39 -17.53
C ASP A 7 -15.11 -13.14 -16.85
N VAL A 8 -14.51 -12.64 -15.77
CA VAL A 8 -15.03 -11.53 -14.95
C VAL A 8 -14.18 -10.28 -15.06
N LEU A 9 -12.85 -10.41 -14.98
CA LEU A 9 -11.91 -9.29 -14.88
C LEU A 9 -10.91 -9.26 -16.04
N THR A 10 -10.50 -8.05 -16.41
CA THR A 10 -9.30 -7.76 -17.20
C THR A 10 -8.41 -6.85 -16.37
N VAL A 11 -7.15 -7.24 -16.19
CA VAL A 11 -6.18 -6.57 -15.32
C VAL A 11 -4.89 -6.32 -16.09
N GLU A 12 -4.31 -5.13 -15.97
CA GLU A 12 -3.05 -4.78 -16.63
C GLU A 12 -1.97 -4.49 -15.58
N VAL A 13 -0.80 -5.09 -15.78
CA VAL A 13 0.36 -4.95 -14.88
C VAL A 13 1.58 -4.49 -15.68
N SER A 14 2.30 -3.50 -15.17
CA SER A 14 3.54 -2.99 -15.74
C SER A 14 4.76 -3.74 -15.19
N GLU A 15 5.81 -3.88 -16.00
CA GLU A 15 7.14 -4.31 -15.53
C GLU A 15 7.82 -3.22 -14.69
N HIS A 16 7.55 -1.94 -14.99
CA HIS A 16 8.01 -0.83 -14.18
C HIS A 16 7.26 -0.82 -12.85
N GLY A 17 7.99 -0.97 -11.74
CA GLY A 17 7.45 -1.10 -10.39
C GLY A 17 6.72 -2.43 -10.11
N ALA A 18 6.64 -3.35 -11.08
CA ALA A 18 5.68 -4.46 -11.10
C ALA A 18 4.26 -3.97 -10.76
N GLU A 19 3.91 -2.77 -11.23
CA GLU A 19 2.76 -1.98 -10.78
C GLU A 19 1.47 -2.41 -11.48
N LEU A 20 0.40 -2.56 -10.71
CA LEU A 20 -0.96 -2.75 -11.22
C LEU A 20 -1.47 -1.43 -11.81
N HIS A 21 -1.86 -1.44 -13.08
CA HIS A 21 -2.23 -0.24 -13.85
C HIS A 21 -3.72 -0.15 -14.18
N SER A 22 -4.44 -1.28 -14.25
CA SER A 22 -5.87 -1.29 -14.58
C SER A 22 -6.56 -2.50 -13.95
N ILE A 23 -7.78 -2.30 -13.49
CA ILE A 23 -8.71 -3.35 -13.05
C ILE A 23 -10.06 -3.05 -13.70
N ARG A 24 -10.46 -3.86 -14.68
CA ARG A 24 -11.74 -3.68 -15.38
C ARG A 24 -12.67 -4.86 -15.16
N LYS A 25 -13.95 -4.54 -14.88
CA LYS A 25 -15.08 -5.46 -14.96
C LYS A 25 -16.05 -4.94 -16.02
N GLY A 26 -16.10 -5.60 -17.18
CA GLY A 26 -16.79 -5.07 -18.35
C GLY A 26 -16.15 -3.74 -18.82
N ALA A 27 -16.96 -2.68 -18.90
CA ALA A 27 -16.51 -1.34 -19.29
C ALA A 27 -16.03 -0.48 -18.11
N THR A 28 -16.21 -0.94 -16.87
CA THR A 28 -15.91 -0.15 -15.67
C THR A 28 -14.46 -0.32 -15.25
N GLU A 29 -13.73 0.79 -15.15
CA GLU A 29 -12.39 0.85 -14.56
C GLU A 29 -12.50 1.14 -13.06
N TYR A 30 -11.82 0.35 -12.24
CA TYR A 30 -11.82 0.48 -10.79
C TYR A 30 -10.55 1.15 -10.25
N LEU A 31 -9.43 1.00 -10.97
CA LEU A 31 -8.16 1.55 -10.54
C LEU A 31 -7.95 2.96 -11.12
N TRP A 32 -7.40 3.84 -10.31
CA TRP A 32 -7.03 5.20 -10.70
C TRP A 32 -6.03 5.21 -11.86
N GLN A 33 -6.21 6.12 -12.83
CA GLN A 33 -5.45 6.15 -14.08
C GLN A 33 -4.34 7.22 -14.11
N ALA A 34 -3.79 7.55 -12.94
CA ALA A 34 -2.57 8.32 -12.74
C ALA A 34 -2.54 9.72 -13.41
N ASP A 35 -3.67 10.44 -13.49
CA ASP A 35 -3.67 11.84 -13.94
C ASP A 35 -2.77 12.69 -13.01
N PRO A 36 -1.68 13.30 -13.54
CA PRO A 36 -0.72 14.05 -12.74
C PRO A 36 -1.32 15.30 -12.08
N LYS A 37 -2.49 15.75 -12.49
CA LYS A 37 -3.24 16.82 -11.81
C LYS A 37 -3.48 16.46 -10.34
N PHE A 38 -3.75 15.19 -10.05
CA PHE A 38 -4.03 14.70 -8.72
C PHE A 38 -2.84 13.91 -8.16
N TRP A 39 -2.49 12.79 -8.80
CA TRP A 39 -1.43 11.89 -8.39
C TRP A 39 -0.98 10.98 -9.56
N ALA A 40 0.30 11.06 -9.94
CA ALA A 40 0.86 10.44 -11.14
C ALA A 40 1.31 8.97 -10.93
N ARG A 41 0.58 8.17 -10.13
CA ARG A 41 0.81 6.74 -9.91
C ARG A 41 -0.52 6.01 -9.83
N HIS A 42 -0.50 4.67 -10.02
CA HIS A 42 -1.70 3.82 -9.97
C HIS A 42 -1.77 3.02 -8.66
N SER A 43 -0.76 2.17 -8.41
CA SER A 43 -0.72 1.21 -7.31
C SER A 43 0.73 0.83 -6.97
N PRO A 44 1.60 1.79 -6.61
CA PRO A 44 3.02 1.50 -6.44
C PRO A 44 3.29 0.55 -5.27
N VAL A 45 4.28 -0.33 -5.44
CA VAL A 45 4.87 -1.10 -4.34
C VAL A 45 5.76 -0.22 -3.49
N LEU A 46 5.71 -0.41 -2.18
CA LEU A 46 6.52 0.30 -1.19
C LEU A 46 7.59 -0.65 -0.67
N PHE A 47 8.86 -0.43 -1.06
CA PHE A 47 10.00 -1.26 -0.64
C PHE A 47 11.33 -0.52 -0.88
N PRO A 48 12.33 -0.60 0.03
CA PRO A 48 12.38 -1.39 1.26
C PRO A 48 11.82 -0.68 2.50
N ILE A 49 11.21 0.49 2.34
CA ILE A 49 10.53 1.22 3.41
C ILE A 49 9.10 1.58 3.04
N VAL A 50 8.23 1.68 4.05
CA VAL A 50 6.88 2.22 3.96
C VAL A 50 6.86 3.62 4.56
N GLY A 51 6.28 4.59 3.82
CA GLY A 51 6.30 5.99 4.25
C GLY A 51 7.69 6.60 4.21
N SER A 52 7.94 7.55 5.10
CA SER A 52 9.21 8.27 5.21
C SER A 52 10.06 7.75 6.36
N VAL A 53 11.38 7.78 6.19
CA VAL A 53 12.33 7.82 7.31
C VAL A 53 12.61 9.28 7.69
N TRP A 54 12.93 9.54 8.96
CA TRP A 54 13.16 10.90 9.45
C TRP A 54 14.28 11.61 8.71
N ASP A 55 14.00 12.80 8.22
CA ASP A 55 14.92 13.59 7.37
C ASP A 55 15.41 12.87 6.10
N LYS A 56 14.69 11.84 5.64
CA LYS A 56 15.10 10.93 4.54
C LYS A 56 16.38 10.15 4.84
N LEU A 57 16.80 10.10 6.09
CA LEU A 57 18.02 9.45 6.55
C LEU A 57 17.70 8.32 7.52
N TYR A 58 18.38 7.19 7.36
CA TYR A 58 18.34 6.09 8.32
C TYR A 58 19.76 5.58 8.62
N ARG A 59 19.90 4.78 9.66
CA ARG A 59 21.20 4.35 10.16
C ARG A 59 21.25 2.84 10.32
N VAL A 60 22.38 2.24 9.94
CA VAL A 60 22.70 0.83 10.18
C VAL A 60 24.15 0.80 10.68
N ASP A 61 24.38 0.27 11.87
CA ASP A 61 25.70 0.22 12.50
C ASP A 61 26.45 1.57 12.48
N GLY A 62 25.72 2.65 12.73
CA GLY A 62 26.26 4.02 12.73
C GLY A 62 26.50 4.62 11.33
N LYS A 63 26.44 3.83 10.26
CA LYS A 63 26.52 4.35 8.90
C LYS A 63 25.19 4.94 8.48
N VAL A 64 25.21 6.12 7.85
CA VAL A 64 24.02 6.83 7.39
C VAL A 64 23.74 6.51 5.93
N TYR A 65 22.46 6.26 5.64
CA TYR A 65 21.93 6.03 4.31
C TYR A 65 20.78 7.00 4.04
N GLU A 66 20.55 7.30 2.76
CA GLU A 66 19.45 8.15 2.33
C GLU A 66 18.41 7.31 1.55
N LEU A 67 17.13 7.47 1.90
CA LEU A 67 16.01 6.90 1.16
C LEU A 67 14.87 7.92 1.04
N GLY A 68 14.37 8.09 -0.16
CA GLY A 68 13.12 8.81 -0.40
C GLY A 68 11.90 8.06 0.15
N GLN A 69 10.79 8.77 0.29
CA GLN A 69 9.51 8.21 0.73
C GLN A 69 9.15 6.96 -0.08
N HIS A 70 8.74 5.89 0.62
CA HIS A 70 8.35 4.59 0.05
C HIS A 70 9.47 3.79 -0.64
N GLY A 71 10.73 4.19 -0.45
CA GLY A 71 11.87 3.49 -1.03
C GLY A 71 11.99 3.65 -2.55
N PHE A 72 12.56 2.64 -3.22
CA PHE A 72 12.97 2.74 -4.61
C PHE A 72 12.33 1.71 -5.55
N ALA A 73 11.76 0.61 -5.05
CA ALA A 73 11.32 -0.50 -5.90
C ALA A 73 10.26 -0.08 -6.94
N ARG A 74 9.40 0.86 -6.57
CA ARG A 74 8.35 1.40 -7.47
C ARG A 74 8.87 2.18 -8.68
N ASP A 75 10.16 2.55 -8.67
CA ASP A 75 10.82 3.32 -9.73
C ASP A 75 11.87 2.46 -10.47
N MET A 76 11.80 1.12 -10.33
CA MET A 76 12.70 0.17 -10.96
C MET A 76 11.95 -0.77 -11.89
N ASP A 77 12.65 -1.25 -12.93
CA ASP A 77 12.10 -2.26 -13.82
C ASP A 77 12.32 -3.65 -13.25
N PHE A 78 11.25 -4.42 -13.17
CA PHE A 78 11.24 -5.81 -12.75
C PHE A 78 11.30 -6.72 -13.99
N VAL A 79 11.88 -7.89 -13.83
CA VAL A 79 11.90 -8.92 -14.87
C VAL A 79 10.72 -9.86 -14.68
N LYS A 80 9.94 -10.08 -15.73
CA LYS A 80 8.89 -11.10 -15.70
C LYS A 80 9.52 -12.49 -15.62
N VAL A 81 9.19 -13.27 -14.57
CA VAL A 81 9.75 -14.60 -14.33
C VAL A 81 8.76 -15.71 -14.61
N GLU A 82 7.48 -15.45 -14.48
CA GLU A 82 6.38 -16.40 -14.72
C GLU A 82 5.15 -15.64 -15.22
N GLY A 83 4.30 -16.28 -16.02
CA GLY A 83 3.03 -15.67 -16.44
C GLY A 83 2.25 -16.49 -17.44
N ASN A 84 0.92 -16.42 -17.28
CA ASN A 84 -0.10 -16.93 -18.18
C ASN A 84 -1.28 -15.94 -18.23
N ASP A 85 -2.45 -16.34 -18.72
CA ASP A 85 -3.62 -15.46 -18.87
C ASP A 85 -4.23 -15.01 -17.53
N THR A 86 -3.96 -15.72 -16.42
CA THR A 86 -4.57 -15.45 -15.12
C THR A 86 -3.55 -15.22 -13.99
N GLU A 87 -2.27 -15.36 -14.27
CA GLU A 87 -1.21 -15.21 -13.26
C GLU A 87 0.04 -14.61 -13.90
N VAL A 88 0.74 -13.72 -13.16
CA VAL A 88 2.03 -13.18 -13.54
C VAL A 88 2.89 -12.91 -12.31
N PHE A 89 4.19 -13.20 -12.39
CA PHE A 89 5.19 -12.82 -11.39
C PHE A 89 6.31 -12.02 -12.01
N TYR A 90 6.75 -11.02 -11.27
CA TYR A 90 7.87 -10.15 -11.59
C TYR A 90 8.90 -10.20 -10.49
N ARG A 91 10.19 -10.10 -10.84
CA ARG A 91 11.31 -10.15 -9.91
C ARG A 91 12.21 -8.94 -10.04
N LEU A 92 12.61 -8.40 -8.89
CA LEU A 92 13.68 -7.43 -8.72
C LEU A 92 14.74 -8.03 -7.80
N GLU A 93 16.01 -7.94 -8.19
CA GLU A 93 17.14 -8.34 -7.37
C GLU A 93 18.00 -7.11 -7.02
N SER A 94 18.65 -7.16 -5.86
CA SER A 94 19.61 -6.13 -5.46
C SER A 94 20.76 -6.03 -6.46
N ASN A 95 21.27 -4.84 -6.66
CA ASN A 95 22.43 -4.54 -7.47
C ASN A 95 23.31 -3.49 -6.75
N ASP A 96 24.45 -3.13 -7.36
CA ASP A 96 25.41 -2.20 -6.74
C ASP A 96 24.77 -0.84 -6.39
N GLU A 97 23.79 -0.35 -7.18
CA GLU A 97 23.13 0.93 -6.93
C GLU A 97 22.13 0.83 -5.78
N THR A 98 21.38 -0.27 -5.69
CA THR A 98 20.45 -0.48 -4.55
C THR A 98 21.22 -0.70 -3.25
N LEU A 99 22.37 -1.40 -3.29
CA LEU A 99 23.20 -1.66 -2.10
C LEU A 99 23.85 -0.39 -1.53
N LYS A 100 24.04 0.65 -2.32
CA LYS A 100 24.47 1.96 -1.82
C LYS A 100 23.42 2.64 -0.94
N LYS A 101 22.15 2.38 -1.21
CA LYS A 101 20.98 2.98 -0.54
C LYS A 101 20.39 2.09 0.54
N TYR A 102 20.53 0.77 0.37
CA TYR A 102 19.95 -0.26 1.23
C TYR A 102 20.94 -1.44 1.31
N PRO A 103 21.64 -1.62 2.46
CA PRO A 103 22.86 -2.44 2.52
C PRO A 103 22.61 -3.95 2.60
N TRP A 104 21.42 -4.42 2.37
CA TRP A 104 21.11 -5.85 2.36
C TRP A 104 20.82 -6.36 0.95
N PRO A 105 21.48 -7.43 0.50
CA PRO A 105 21.07 -8.15 -0.70
C PRO A 105 19.64 -8.66 -0.55
N PHE A 106 18.86 -8.55 -1.62
CA PHE A 106 17.47 -9.03 -1.64
C PHE A 106 17.08 -9.59 -3.00
N ARG A 107 16.08 -10.45 -2.99
CA ARG A 107 15.24 -10.79 -4.14
C ARG A 107 13.79 -10.52 -3.76
N LEU A 108 13.14 -9.67 -4.50
CA LEU A 108 11.73 -9.31 -4.33
C LEU A 108 10.95 -9.82 -5.53
N GLU A 109 9.88 -10.59 -5.27
CA GLU A 109 8.92 -10.98 -6.29
C GLU A 109 7.55 -10.40 -5.96
N ILE A 110 6.87 -9.93 -7.01
CA ILE A 110 5.49 -9.45 -6.94
C ILE A 110 4.67 -10.25 -7.93
N GLY A 111 3.64 -10.93 -7.42
CA GLY A 111 2.74 -11.76 -8.18
C GLY A 111 1.31 -11.24 -8.17
N TYR A 112 0.60 -11.50 -9.26
CA TYR A 112 -0.82 -11.22 -9.42
C TYR A 112 -1.53 -12.46 -9.92
N LYS A 113 -2.62 -12.86 -9.24
CA LYS A 113 -3.45 -14.02 -9.63
C LYS A 113 -4.92 -13.65 -9.66
N LEU A 114 -5.59 -13.95 -10.78
CA LEU A 114 -7.03 -13.77 -10.89
C LEU A 114 -7.79 -14.99 -10.37
N LYS A 115 -8.78 -14.77 -9.51
CA LYS A 115 -9.67 -15.80 -8.94
C LYS A 115 -11.13 -15.30 -8.99
N GLY A 116 -11.84 -15.59 -10.07
CA GLY A 116 -13.20 -15.06 -10.27
C GLY A 116 -13.21 -13.53 -10.31
N ASN A 117 -13.90 -12.89 -9.37
CA ASN A 117 -13.94 -11.42 -9.22
C ASN A 117 -12.83 -10.85 -8.29
N ALA A 118 -11.83 -11.64 -7.95
CA ALA A 118 -10.76 -11.25 -7.04
C ALA A 118 -9.38 -11.29 -7.70
N ILE A 119 -8.49 -10.42 -7.22
CA ILE A 119 -7.08 -10.35 -7.57
C ILE A 119 -6.29 -10.57 -6.30
N GLU A 120 -5.53 -11.67 -6.22
CA GLU A 120 -4.52 -11.85 -5.17
C GLU A 120 -3.24 -11.15 -5.61
N VAL A 121 -2.72 -10.28 -4.76
CA VAL A 121 -1.40 -9.66 -4.89
C VAL A 121 -0.48 -10.30 -3.88
N ILE A 122 0.62 -10.88 -4.36
CA ILE A 122 1.53 -11.71 -3.58
C ILE A 122 2.90 -11.05 -3.58
N TRP A 123 3.46 -10.86 -2.42
CA TRP A 123 4.84 -10.41 -2.24
C TRP A 123 5.69 -11.55 -1.70
N ARG A 124 6.85 -11.79 -2.30
CA ARG A 124 7.86 -12.70 -1.77
C ARG A 124 9.18 -11.96 -1.66
N GLY A 125 9.67 -11.84 -0.43
CA GLY A 125 10.99 -11.31 -0.12
C GLY A 125 11.92 -12.45 0.23
N TYR A 126 13.06 -12.57 -0.45
CA TYR A 126 14.08 -13.58 -0.13
C TYR A 126 15.38 -12.89 0.27
N ASN A 127 16.01 -13.38 1.33
CA ASN A 127 17.32 -12.93 1.77
C ASN A 127 18.44 -13.83 1.18
N PRO A 128 19.10 -13.44 0.08
CA PRO A 128 20.23 -14.20 -0.48
C PRO A 128 21.56 -13.91 0.22
N GLY A 129 21.58 -12.99 1.19
CA GLY A 129 22.77 -12.58 1.90
C GLY A 129 23.22 -13.58 2.98
N THR A 130 24.28 -13.22 3.69
CA THR A 130 24.84 -13.98 4.81
C THR A 130 24.47 -13.44 6.17
N GLU A 131 23.82 -12.25 6.22
CA GLU A 131 23.36 -11.57 7.41
C GLU A 131 21.84 -11.41 7.40
N GLU A 132 21.26 -11.11 8.55
CA GLU A 132 19.84 -10.79 8.64
C GLU A 132 19.49 -9.53 7.82
N MET A 133 18.45 -9.64 7.02
CA MET A 133 17.88 -8.54 6.23
C MET A 133 16.73 -7.89 6.99
N TYR A 134 16.67 -6.57 6.98
CA TYR A 134 15.62 -5.80 7.62
C TYR A 134 14.91 -4.93 6.58
N PHE A 135 13.60 -5.05 6.45
CA PHE A 135 12.84 -4.38 5.41
C PHE A 135 11.41 -4.05 5.84
N GLN A 136 10.77 -3.23 5.07
CA GLN A 136 9.33 -3.03 5.09
C GLN A 136 8.80 -3.19 3.67
N ILE A 137 7.53 -3.61 3.56
CA ILE A 137 6.85 -3.73 2.28
C ILE A 137 5.38 -3.33 2.43
N GLY A 138 4.82 -2.72 1.39
CA GLY A 138 3.43 -2.33 1.36
C GLY A 138 2.91 -2.08 -0.05
N ALA A 139 1.59 -1.95 -0.16
CA ALA A 139 0.90 -1.50 -1.36
C ALA A 139 0.33 -0.09 -1.18
N HIS A 140 0.09 0.57 -2.32
CA HIS A 140 -0.54 1.89 -2.35
C HIS A 140 -1.55 1.99 -3.51
N PRO A 141 -2.49 1.00 -3.65
CA PRO A 141 -3.45 1.00 -4.74
C PRO A 141 -4.48 2.12 -4.57
N ALA A 142 -4.70 2.87 -5.64
CA ALA A 142 -5.69 3.93 -5.72
C ALA A 142 -6.92 3.44 -6.50
N PHE A 143 -8.09 3.60 -5.93
CA PHE A 143 -9.36 3.17 -6.52
C PHE A 143 -10.27 4.36 -6.78
N TYR A 144 -10.90 4.40 -7.93
CA TYR A 144 -11.94 5.40 -8.20
C TYR A 144 -13.06 5.31 -7.16
N TYR A 145 -13.51 6.48 -6.70
CA TYR A 145 -14.80 6.54 -6.02
C TYR A 145 -15.91 6.16 -7.00
N PRO A 146 -16.84 5.27 -6.60
CA PRO A 146 -17.86 4.75 -7.53
C PRO A 146 -18.81 5.81 -8.08
N ASP A 147 -19.18 6.77 -7.24
CA ASP A 147 -20.20 7.79 -7.55
C ASP A 147 -19.61 9.21 -7.43
N TYR A 148 -18.35 9.37 -7.92
CA TYR A 148 -17.66 10.65 -7.82
C TYR A 148 -18.36 11.76 -8.60
N ASP A 149 -18.72 12.81 -7.89
CA ASP A 149 -19.16 14.10 -8.44
C ASP A 149 -18.34 15.21 -7.76
N PRO A 150 -17.55 16.01 -8.51
CA PRO A 150 -16.72 17.07 -7.93
C PRO A 150 -17.51 18.16 -7.21
N GLU A 151 -18.80 18.35 -7.55
CA GLU A 151 -19.67 19.39 -7.00
C GLU A 151 -20.33 18.98 -5.67
N THR A 152 -20.31 17.69 -5.31
CA THR A 152 -20.87 17.19 -4.06
C THR A 152 -19.77 16.96 -3.01
N ASP A 153 -20.18 16.86 -1.74
CA ASP A 153 -19.27 16.53 -0.63
C ASP A 153 -19.12 15.01 -0.42
N GLU A 154 -20.06 14.24 -0.93
CA GLU A 154 -20.15 12.80 -0.66
C GLU A 154 -19.14 12.02 -1.52
N ARG A 155 -18.50 11.00 -0.88
CA ARG A 155 -17.49 10.12 -1.51
C ARG A 155 -17.75 8.65 -1.22
N GLY A 156 -19.00 8.28 -0.82
CA GLY A 156 -19.35 6.94 -0.37
C GLY A 156 -18.95 6.69 1.08
N TYR A 157 -18.68 5.42 1.40
CA TYR A 157 -18.40 5.01 2.76
C TYR A 157 -17.29 3.97 2.80
N PHE A 158 -16.61 3.88 3.95
CA PHE A 158 -15.88 2.68 4.32
C PHE A 158 -16.67 1.84 5.32
N SER A 159 -16.51 0.52 5.25
CA SER A 159 -16.77 -0.39 6.36
C SER A 159 -15.58 -1.30 6.61
N PHE A 160 -15.49 -1.81 7.83
CA PHE A 160 -14.42 -2.67 8.29
C PHE A 160 -14.99 -3.99 8.83
N ASP A 161 -14.16 -5.00 8.99
CA ASP A 161 -14.54 -6.26 9.67
C ASP A 161 -14.66 -6.12 11.19
N ARG A 162 -14.38 -4.93 11.72
CA ARG A 162 -14.56 -4.51 13.09
C ARG A 162 -15.05 -3.05 13.12
N SER A 163 -16.03 -2.72 13.95
CA SER A 163 -16.60 -1.37 14.04
C SER A 163 -16.41 -0.68 15.40
N GLU A 164 -15.88 -1.38 16.40
CA GLU A 164 -15.73 -0.85 17.76
C GLU A 164 -14.27 -0.82 18.20
N GLY A 165 -13.91 0.21 18.97
CA GLY A 165 -12.61 0.36 19.60
C GLY A 165 -11.46 0.50 18.59
N LEU A 166 -11.71 1.11 17.43
CA LEU A 166 -10.67 1.43 16.46
C LEU A 166 -9.96 2.72 16.86
N GLU A 167 -8.63 2.69 16.75
CA GLU A 167 -7.79 3.84 17.05
C GLU A 167 -6.80 4.08 15.92
N CYS A 168 -6.70 5.30 15.43
CA CYS A 168 -5.71 5.70 14.43
C CYS A 168 -4.58 6.53 15.05
N ILE A 169 -3.43 6.53 14.39
CA ILE A 169 -2.33 7.45 14.62
C ILE A 169 -2.25 8.44 13.44
N ARG A 170 -1.54 9.55 13.63
CA ARG A 170 -1.51 10.63 12.64
C ARG A 170 -0.11 10.94 12.15
N ILE A 171 -0.04 11.30 10.88
CA ILE A 171 1.14 11.95 10.30
C ILE A 171 1.29 13.32 10.97
N MET A 172 2.52 13.65 11.38
CA MET A 172 2.85 14.93 12.00
C MET A 172 3.65 15.80 11.03
N GLU A 173 4.94 15.55 10.94
CA GLU A 173 5.83 16.33 10.09
C GLU A 173 6.76 15.43 9.28
N LYS A 174 7.21 15.92 8.12
CA LYS A 174 8.12 15.22 7.21
C LYS A 174 7.63 13.80 6.81
N GLY A 175 6.31 13.56 6.82
CA GLY A 175 5.72 12.25 6.54
C GLY A 175 5.98 11.19 7.61
N CYS A 176 6.29 11.61 8.84
CA CYS A 176 6.50 10.74 10.00
C CYS A 176 5.36 10.89 11.02
N VAL A 177 5.17 9.89 11.90
CA VAL A 177 4.01 9.85 12.80
C VAL A 177 4.31 10.28 14.22
N ASP A 178 3.27 10.74 14.91
CA ASP A 178 3.16 10.59 16.36
C ASP A 178 2.67 9.16 16.66
N ALA A 179 3.56 8.31 17.15
CA ALA A 179 3.23 6.93 17.47
C ALA A 179 2.69 6.74 18.90
N VAL A 180 2.61 7.81 19.68
CA VAL A 180 2.17 7.78 21.10
C VAL A 180 0.72 8.12 21.22
N THR A 181 0.30 9.23 20.61
CA THR A 181 -1.08 9.71 20.68
C THR A 181 -1.97 8.87 19.76
N LYS A 182 -3.02 8.31 20.35
CA LYS A 182 -4.04 7.57 19.62
C LYS A 182 -5.34 8.36 19.56
N TYR A 183 -6.00 8.30 18.42
CA TYR A 183 -7.24 9.01 18.16
C TYR A 183 -8.35 8.00 17.88
N PRO A 184 -9.45 8.00 18.63
CA PRO A 184 -10.59 7.14 18.32
C PRO A 184 -11.07 7.36 16.88
N LEU A 185 -11.35 6.27 16.18
CA LEU A 185 -12.05 6.29 14.89
C LEU A 185 -13.50 5.85 15.13
N GLU A 186 -14.38 6.82 15.26
CA GLU A 186 -15.79 6.59 15.53
C GLU A 186 -16.50 6.08 14.28
N ILE A 187 -17.02 4.87 14.35
CA ILE A 187 -17.83 4.27 13.28
C ILE A 187 -19.32 4.41 13.66
N PRO A 188 -20.18 4.97 12.80
CA PRO A 188 -21.62 5.03 13.04
C PRO A 188 -22.25 3.65 13.29
N GLN A 189 -23.42 3.61 13.93
CA GLN A 189 -24.10 2.37 14.32
C GLN A 189 -24.46 1.44 13.14
N ASP A 190 -24.64 1.99 11.96
CA ASP A 190 -24.86 1.23 10.72
C ASP A 190 -23.57 0.58 10.16
N GLY A 191 -22.42 0.85 10.77
CA GLY A 191 -21.12 0.30 10.39
C GLY A 191 -20.48 0.99 9.18
N LEU A 192 -21.06 2.09 8.69
CA LEU A 192 -20.61 2.83 7.52
C LEU A 192 -19.93 4.14 7.91
N LEU A 193 -18.60 4.20 7.80
CA LEU A 193 -17.83 5.42 7.99
C LEU A 193 -17.99 6.33 6.76
N PRO A 194 -18.65 7.50 6.87
CA PRO A 194 -18.86 8.37 5.73
C PRO A 194 -17.54 9.00 5.24
N LEU A 195 -17.36 9.02 3.93
CA LEU A 195 -16.27 9.69 3.25
C LEU A 195 -16.78 10.99 2.64
N ARG A 196 -16.03 12.07 2.86
CA ARG A 196 -16.31 13.40 2.32
C ARG A 196 -15.10 13.93 1.57
N LYS A 197 -15.30 14.92 0.73
CA LYS A 197 -14.22 15.54 -0.06
C LYS A 197 -13.06 16.07 0.80
N ASP A 198 -13.34 16.44 2.07
CA ASP A 198 -12.39 17.01 3.02
C ASP A 198 -11.91 16.01 4.11
N THR A 199 -12.32 14.74 4.02
CA THR A 199 -11.98 13.70 5.03
C THR A 199 -10.49 13.66 5.33
N PHE A 200 -9.63 13.83 4.32
CA PHE A 200 -8.18 13.74 4.44
C PHE A 200 -7.47 15.09 4.56
N ASP A 201 -8.18 16.22 4.47
CA ASP A 201 -7.58 17.56 4.45
C ASP A 201 -6.92 17.94 5.79
N VAL A 202 -7.43 17.38 6.90
CA VAL A 202 -6.93 17.62 8.26
C VAL A 202 -6.09 16.45 8.77
N ILE A 203 -6.49 15.23 8.42
CA ILE A 203 -5.90 14.01 8.98
C ILE A 203 -4.70 13.53 8.14
N ASP A 204 -4.65 13.90 6.84
CA ASP A 204 -3.77 13.35 5.81
C ASP A 204 -4.06 11.86 5.58
N THR A 205 -3.65 11.00 6.49
CA THR A 205 -3.83 9.54 6.41
C THR A 205 -4.51 9.00 7.66
N ILE A 206 -5.60 8.25 7.50
CA ILE A 206 -6.15 7.41 8.57
C ILE A 206 -5.28 6.17 8.64
N MET A 207 -4.46 6.03 9.68
CA MET A 207 -3.54 4.93 9.84
C MET A 207 -3.94 4.06 11.03
N LEU A 208 -4.37 2.82 10.75
CA LEU A 208 -4.67 1.80 11.74
C LEU A 208 -3.50 0.81 11.81
N GLN A 209 -3.01 0.52 13.01
CA GLN A 209 -1.92 -0.42 13.26
C GLN A 209 -2.36 -1.49 14.28
N ASP A 210 -1.46 -2.43 14.59
CA ASP A 210 -1.71 -3.49 15.58
C ASP A 210 -2.76 -4.53 15.12
N SER A 211 -2.88 -4.74 13.79
CA SER A 211 -3.83 -5.70 13.18
C SER A 211 -5.28 -5.48 13.66
N GLN A 212 -5.68 -4.22 13.85
CA GLN A 212 -7.02 -3.89 14.34
C GLN A 212 -8.11 -4.34 13.38
N ILE A 213 -7.82 -4.37 12.07
CA ILE A 213 -8.72 -4.81 11.01
C ILE A 213 -7.95 -5.67 10.01
N ALA A 214 -8.66 -6.54 9.30
CA ALA A 214 -8.14 -7.37 8.20
C ALA A 214 -8.91 -7.17 6.89
N ARG A 215 -9.93 -6.29 6.88
CA ARG A 215 -10.74 -5.99 5.70
C ARG A 215 -11.21 -4.54 5.72
N VAL A 216 -11.14 -3.90 4.55
CA VAL A 216 -11.74 -2.61 4.23
C VAL A 216 -12.64 -2.79 3.03
N THR A 217 -13.88 -2.30 3.08
CA THR A 217 -14.79 -2.24 1.94
C THR A 217 -15.12 -0.80 1.62
N LEU A 218 -14.92 -0.41 0.36
CA LEU A 218 -15.41 0.85 -0.19
C LEU A 218 -16.83 0.65 -0.71
N HIS A 219 -17.74 1.53 -0.34
CA HIS A 219 -19.15 1.50 -0.70
C HIS A 219 -19.53 2.71 -1.56
N ARG A 220 -20.58 2.53 -2.35
CA ARG A 220 -21.29 3.58 -3.07
C ARG A 220 -22.01 4.53 -2.11
N ASN A 221 -22.53 5.63 -2.64
CA ASN A 221 -23.36 6.58 -1.89
C ASN A 221 -24.69 5.95 -1.40
N ASP A 222 -25.17 4.90 -2.04
CA ASP A 222 -26.35 4.13 -1.60
C ASP A 222 -26.04 3.05 -0.55
N GLY A 223 -24.78 2.94 -0.12
CA GLY A 223 -24.33 1.95 0.85
C GLY A 223 -24.02 0.57 0.27
N THR A 224 -24.21 0.33 -1.04
CA THR A 224 -23.85 -0.96 -1.64
C THR A 224 -22.34 -1.10 -1.82
N PRO A 225 -21.78 -2.33 -1.64
CA PRO A 225 -20.34 -2.56 -1.82
C PRO A 225 -19.88 -2.26 -3.26
N TRP A 226 -18.70 -1.63 -3.38
CA TRP A 226 -18.01 -1.39 -4.64
C TRP A 226 -16.82 -2.31 -4.84
N LEU A 227 -15.94 -2.35 -3.84
CA LEU A 227 -14.80 -3.26 -3.77
C LEU A 227 -14.38 -3.48 -2.32
N SER A 228 -13.65 -4.55 -2.06
CA SER A 228 -13.04 -4.83 -0.75
C SER A 228 -11.57 -5.19 -0.88
N LEU A 229 -10.77 -4.79 0.11
CA LEU A 229 -9.44 -5.36 0.32
C LEU A 229 -9.43 -6.22 1.57
N LYS A 230 -8.88 -7.43 1.45
CA LYS A 230 -8.58 -8.35 2.56
C LYS A 230 -7.07 -8.50 2.67
N PHE A 231 -6.53 -8.47 3.88
CA PHE A 231 -5.09 -8.51 4.12
C PHE A 231 -4.75 -9.08 5.49
N THR A 232 -3.50 -9.52 5.65
CA THR A 232 -2.92 -9.93 6.92
C THR A 232 -1.86 -8.95 7.42
N ALA A 233 -1.64 -7.88 6.66
CA ALA A 233 -0.71 -6.81 7.02
C ALA A 233 -1.12 -6.15 8.35
N PRO A 234 -0.18 -5.90 9.28
CA PRO A 234 -0.49 -5.38 10.60
C PRO A 234 -0.85 -3.89 10.64
N VAL A 235 -0.59 -3.18 9.55
CA VAL A 235 -0.88 -1.75 9.40
C VAL A 235 -1.65 -1.52 8.11
N VAL A 236 -2.61 -0.61 8.13
CA VAL A 236 -3.29 -0.14 6.94
C VAL A 236 -3.38 1.37 6.94
N GLY A 237 -3.06 1.99 5.80
CA GLY A 237 -3.27 3.40 5.52
C GLY A 237 -4.50 3.59 4.62
N LEU A 238 -5.30 4.61 4.92
CA LEU A 238 -6.38 5.08 4.07
C LEU A 238 -6.08 6.53 3.73
N TRP A 239 -6.02 6.84 2.42
CA TRP A 239 -5.53 8.14 1.98
C TRP A 239 -6.19 8.61 0.69
N ALA A 240 -6.44 9.89 0.58
CA ALA A 240 -6.65 10.61 -0.68
C ALA A 240 -5.83 11.90 -0.64
N PRO A 241 -5.40 12.46 -1.79
CA PRO A 241 -4.56 13.66 -1.79
C PRO A 241 -5.28 14.84 -1.09
N PRO A 242 -4.76 15.35 0.05
CA PRO A 242 -5.38 16.45 0.76
C PRO A 242 -5.59 17.67 -0.14
N THR A 243 -6.70 18.38 0.02
CA THR A 243 -7.08 19.64 -0.66
C THR A 243 -7.26 19.56 -2.19
N LYS A 244 -7.08 18.37 -2.79
CA LYS A 244 -7.15 18.22 -4.25
C LYS A 244 -8.52 17.80 -4.78
N ASN A 245 -9.46 17.41 -3.91
CA ASN A 245 -10.74 16.84 -4.34
C ASN A 245 -10.56 15.77 -5.43
N ALA A 246 -9.68 14.81 -5.17
CA ALA A 246 -9.33 13.77 -6.12
C ALA A 246 -10.46 12.75 -6.30
N PRO A 247 -10.64 12.17 -7.51
CA PRO A 247 -11.71 11.20 -7.79
C PRO A 247 -11.38 9.77 -7.31
N PHE A 248 -10.42 9.60 -6.41
CA PHE A 248 -9.95 8.31 -5.95
C PHE A 248 -9.59 8.31 -4.47
N ILE A 249 -9.47 7.11 -3.91
CA ILE A 249 -9.00 6.82 -2.57
C ILE A 249 -8.05 5.63 -2.58
N CYS A 250 -7.02 5.66 -1.73
CA CYS A 250 -6.10 4.57 -1.53
C CYS A 250 -6.49 3.73 -0.31
N ILE A 251 -6.35 2.40 -0.42
CA ILE A 251 -6.49 1.44 0.68
C ILE A 251 -5.20 0.63 0.70
N GLU A 252 -4.36 0.85 1.69
CA GLU A 252 -2.94 0.56 1.66
C GLU A 252 -2.51 -0.43 2.75
N PRO A 253 -2.53 -1.76 2.49
CA PRO A 253 -2.00 -2.74 3.44
C PRO A 253 -0.47 -2.67 3.51
N TRP A 254 0.08 -2.64 4.75
CA TRP A 254 1.51 -2.45 5.01
C TRP A 254 2.07 -3.44 6.03
N TYR A 255 3.18 -4.08 5.67
CA TYR A 255 4.12 -4.70 6.60
C TYR A 255 5.25 -3.72 6.89
N GLY A 256 4.91 -2.64 7.56
CA GLY A 256 5.78 -1.51 7.81
C GLY A 256 5.01 -0.25 8.15
N ARG A 257 5.75 0.81 8.48
CA ARG A 257 5.22 2.15 8.74
C ARG A 257 6.34 3.17 8.62
N CYS A 258 6.00 4.43 8.33
CA CYS A 258 6.94 5.54 8.43
C CYS A 258 7.56 5.65 9.84
N ASP A 259 8.65 6.38 9.98
CA ASP A 259 9.29 6.63 11.27
C ASP A 259 8.38 7.39 12.22
N ARG A 260 8.69 7.31 13.50
CA ARG A 260 8.27 8.34 14.48
C ARG A 260 8.95 9.65 14.14
N ALA A 261 8.26 10.75 14.33
CA ALA A 261 8.88 12.07 14.24
C ALA A 261 10.10 12.14 15.18
N GLY A 262 11.23 12.58 14.63
CA GLY A 262 12.49 12.66 15.37
C GLY A 262 13.27 11.36 15.55
N TYR A 263 12.88 10.25 14.90
CA TYR A 263 13.61 8.99 15.05
C TYR A 263 14.99 9.03 14.40
N THR A 264 16.02 8.78 15.21
CA THR A 264 17.44 8.76 14.78
C THR A 264 18.16 7.47 15.16
N GLY A 265 17.41 6.47 15.62
CA GLY A 265 17.94 5.15 15.99
C GLY A 265 18.37 4.29 14.81
N ASP A 266 18.83 3.08 15.11
CA ASP A 266 19.20 2.10 14.08
C ASP A 266 17.93 1.59 13.37
N TYR A 267 17.99 1.41 12.04
CA TYR A 267 16.90 0.95 11.21
C TYR A 267 16.33 -0.41 11.67
N ARG A 268 17.18 -1.27 12.18
CA ARG A 268 16.79 -2.59 12.71
C ARG A 268 15.91 -2.51 13.96
N GLN A 269 15.82 -1.34 14.59
CA GLN A 269 15.01 -1.09 15.80
C GLN A 269 13.80 -0.18 15.51
N LYS A 270 13.62 0.20 14.24
CA LYS A 270 12.46 1.01 13.88
C LYS A 270 11.16 0.21 14.05
N ASP A 271 10.05 0.91 14.29
CA ASP A 271 8.73 0.29 14.41
C ASP A 271 8.35 -0.45 13.12
N TRP A 272 7.76 -1.63 13.28
CA TRP A 272 7.22 -2.42 12.17
C TRP A 272 8.25 -2.81 11.10
N VAL A 273 9.52 -2.88 11.44
CA VAL A 273 10.51 -3.46 10.54
C VAL A 273 10.39 -4.99 10.56
N ASN A 274 10.40 -5.62 9.39
CA ASN A 274 10.47 -7.07 9.27
C ASN A 274 11.93 -7.50 9.30
N ARG A 275 12.17 -8.66 9.89
CA ARG A 275 13.47 -9.32 9.99
C ARG A 275 13.43 -10.64 9.24
N LEU A 276 14.43 -10.91 8.42
CA LEU A 276 14.51 -12.10 7.62
C LEU A 276 15.92 -12.70 7.68
N GLU A 277 16.04 -13.90 8.24
CA GLU A 277 17.31 -14.63 8.35
C GLU A 277 17.88 -14.99 6.97
N PRO A 278 19.21 -15.22 6.85
CA PRO A 278 19.84 -15.69 5.63
C PRO A 278 19.16 -16.93 5.05
N GLY A 279 18.93 -16.93 3.74
CA GLY A 279 18.31 -18.05 3.03
C GLY A 279 16.82 -18.25 3.32
N LYS A 280 16.18 -17.34 4.08
CA LYS A 280 14.74 -17.41 4.38
C LYS A 280 13.93 -16.55 3.42
N GLU A 281 12.63 -16.83 3.39
CA GLU A 281 11.65 -16.18 2.56
C GLU A 281 10.50 -15.61 3.41
N PHE A 282 10.06 -14.42 3.05
CA PHE A 282 8.86 -13.76 3.56
C PHE A 282 7.79 -13.85 2.48
N GLU A 283 6.56 -14.15 2.86
CA GLU A 283 5.40 -14.01 1.98
C GLU A 283 4.33 -13.14 2.63
N GLY A 284 3.82 -12.19 1.88
CA GLY A 284 2.68 -11.36 2.24
C GLY A 284 1.65 -11.36 1.11
N ILE A 285 0.35 -11.38 1.46
CA ILE A 285 -0.74 -11.43 0.48
C ILE A 285 -1.81 -10.43 0.89
N TYR A 286 -2.35 -9.72 -0.11
CA TYR A 286 -3.63 -9.06 0.01
C TYR A 286 -4.51 -9.37 -1.21
N THR A 287 -5.81 -9.27 -1.04
CA THR A 287 -6.79 -9.58 -2.09
C THR A 287 -7.67 -8.37 -2.34
N ILE A 288 -7.77 -7.96 -3.60
CA ILE A 288 -8.73 -6.98 -4.09
C ILE A 288 -9.93 -7.75 -4.64
N GLU A 289 -11.12 -7.54 -4.08
CA GLU A 289 -12.35 -8.21 -4.49
C GLU A 289 -13.32 -7.17 -5.07
N ILE A 290 -13.71 -7.34 -6.32
CA ILE A 290 -14.64 -6.44 -7.04
C ILE A 290 -16.07 -6.91 -6.82
N ALA A 291 -16.94 -6.03 -6.35
CA ALA A 291 -18.34 -6.36 -6.06
C ALA A 291 -19.20 -6.65 -7.30
#